data_15959523ed424009948b3071e2b6fb65
#
_entry.id   15959523ed424009948b3071e2b6fb65
#
_cell.length_a   1.000
_cell.length_b   1.000
_cell.length_c   1.000
_cell.angle_alpha   90.00
_cell.angle_beta   90.00
_cell.angle_gamma   90.00
#
_symmetry.space_group_name_H-M   'P 1'
#
loop_
_entity.id
_entity.type
_entity.pdbx_description
1 polymer ?
#
loop_
_entity_poly.entity_id
_entity_poly.type
_entity_poly.pdbx_seq_one_letter_code
_entity_poly.pdbx_strand_id
1 'polypeptide(L)'
;MKTWVIILGALIITATSACNKDDDVIIDDGNGSLPEISGYPIVGTSQTVYYNNTTTMTSPSVGESFYGQSANYLGNQPTYVDNGDGTVTDMITGLMWQKSPDTDGDGDIDASDKLTYAEAVAGADTFNLGGYDDWRLPTIKEQYSLILFSGVDPSGYEGSSTESLIPFIDTDYFDFAYGDTDAGERIIDSQYASSNKYVDVTMTGDETLFGVNFADGRIKGYGLKMPFGPGDKTFFVTYVRGNTSYGINEFNDNGDETISDNATELMWMKSDNGSGLNWEEALSFAEGTEFVGYSDWRLPSVKELQSIVDYTRSPGTSGSPAIDPIFNCTEITNEAGEVDYPSYWSGTTHANWSEGNSGSFASYVCFGRAMGYMDGEWMDVHGAGAQRSDPKMGNPDDYPEGHGPQGDAIRINNYVRLVRDIN
;
A
#
# COMPACT_ATOMS: atom_id res chain seq x y z
N MET A 1 5.81 -36.91 73.96
CA MET A 1 6.71 -36.47 72.90
C MET A 1 6.15 -37.02 71.55
N LYS A 2 5.51 -36.17 70.76
CA LYS A 2 5.00 -36.56 69.43
C LYS A 2 5.89 -35.94 68.39
N THR A 3 6.59 -36.80 67.60
CA THR A 3 7.50 -36.42 66.55
C THR A 3 6.69 -36.21 65.27
N TRP A 4 6.76 -35.02 64.69
CA TRP A 4 6.18 -34.73 63.41
C TRP A 4 7.22 -34.99 62.29
N VAL A 5 6.88 -35.82 61.35
CA VAL A 5 7.66 -36.03 60.11
C VAL A 5 7.09 -35.10 59.06
N ILE A 6 7.92 -34.17 58.54
CA ILE A 6 7.61 -33.29 57.40
C ILE A 6 8.08 -34.03 56.17
N ILE A 7 7.14 -34.38 55.28
CA ILE A 7 7.44 -34.86 53.91
C ILE A 7 7.51 -33.66 52.98
N LEU A 8 8.71 -33.36 52.48
CA LEU A 8 8.94 -32.38 51.42
C LEU A 8 8.61 -33.03 50.06
N GLY A 9 7.50 -32.64 49.47
CA GLY A 9 7.18 -33.01 48.09
C GLY A 9 7.93 -32.09 47.12
N ALA A 10 8.83 -32.66 46.32
CA ALA A 10 9.48 -31.98 45.24
C ALA A 10 8.51 -31.85 44.05
N LEU A 11 8.10 -30.62 43.73
CA LEU A 11 7.31 -30.29 42.55
C LEU A 11 8.30 -30.16 41.35
N ILE A 12 8.28 -31.12 40.44
CA ILE A 12 9.03 -31.02 39.18
C ILE A 12 8.21 -30.16 38.24
N ILE A 13 8.63 -28.91 38.03
CA ILE A 13 8.11 -28.05 36.99
C ILE A 13 8.89 -28.37 35.71
N THR A 14 8.25 -29.04 34.77
CA THR A 14 8.76 -29.15 33.40
C THR A 14 8.52 -27.80 32.70
N ALA A 15 9.57 -27.01 32.59
CA ALA A 15 9.55 -25.82 31.72
C ALA A 15 9.55 -26.30 30.26
N THR A 16 8.42 -26.12 29.59
CA THR A 16 8.40 -26.11 28.11
C THR A 16 9.03 -24.80 27.65
N SER A 17 10.20 -24.91 27.05
CA SER A 17 10.88 -23.78 26.38
C SER A 17 10.04 -23.40 25.18
N ALA A 18 9.23 -22.34 25.29
CA ALA A 18 8.76 -21.61 24.13
C ALA A 18 9.94 -20.77 23.66
N CYS A 19 10.37 -20.95 22.40
CA CYS A 19 11.25 -19.99 21.76
C CYS A 19 10.50 -18.67 21.66
N ASN A 20 10.79 -17.75 22.57
CA ASN A 20 10.57 -16.36 22.31
C ASN A 20 11.65 -15.94 21.29
N LYS A 21 11.25 -15.49 20.10
CA LYS A 21 12.06 -14.51 19.37
C LYS A 21 12.26 -13.36 20.36
N ASP A 22 13.49 -13.07 20.68
CA ASP A 22 13.83 -11.87 21.42
C ASP A 22 13.30 -10.69 20.59
N ASP A 23 12.26 -10.03 21.09
CA ASP A 23 11.92 -8.69 20.63
C ASP A 23 13.15 -7.84 21.02
N ASP A 24 14.01 -7.56 20.04
CA ASP A 24 15.01 -6.52 20.18
C ASP A 24 14.28 -5.21 20.44
N VAL A 25 14.14 -4.86 21.70
CA VAL A 25 13.67 -3.54 22.13
C VAL A 25 14.76 -2.57 21.64
N ILE A 26 14.47 -1.90 20.54
CA ILE A 26 15.30 -0.79 20.03
C ILE A 26 15.27 0.27 21.13
N ILE A 27 16.36 0.37 21.88
CA ILE A 27 16.53 1.41 22.91
C ILE A 27 16.94 2.67 22.13
N ASP A 28 16.06 3.66 22.09
CA ASP A 28 16.41 5.02 21.70
C ASP A 28 17.60 5.47 22.60
N ASP A 29 18.75 5.65 21.98
CA ASP A 29 19.97 6.11 22.68
C ASP A 29 19.96 7.63 22.95
N GLY A 30 18.86 8.31 22.58
CA GLY A 30 18.66 9.74 22.81
C GLY A 30 19.59 10.62 21.93
N ASN A 31 20.22 10.05 20.93
CA ASN A 31 21.20 10.76 20.08
C ASN A 31 20.63 11.16 18.71
N GLY A 32 19.34 10.90 18.42
CA GLY A 32 18.67 11.27 17.15
C GLY A 32 19.25 10.56 15.91
N SER A 33 20.04 9.50 16.10
CA SER A 33 20.54 8.70 14.97
C SER A 33 19.41 7.80 14.44
N LEU A 34 19.29 7.72 13.12
CA LEU A 34 18.40 6.74 12.49
C LEU A 34 18.81 5.32 12.87
N PRO A 35 17.86 4.39 13.06
CA PRO A 35 18.19 2.99 13.22
C PRO A 35 18.99 2.50 12.00
N GLU A 36 20.04 1.71 12.23
CA GLU A 36 20.80 1.07 11.15
C GLU A 36 20.00 -0.10 10.57
N ILE A 37 18.93 0.23 9.84
CA ILE A 37 18.10 -0.74 9.13
C ILE A 37 18.59 -0.81 7.70
N SER A 38 18.92 -2.03 7.24
CA SER A 38 19.27 -2.32 5.86
C SER A 38 18.16 -3.12 5.18
N GLY A 39 18.10 -3.04 3.84
CA GLY A 39 17.11 -3.77 3.06
C GLY A 39 15.77 -3.05 2.96
N TYR A 40 14.72 -3.84 2.73
CA TYR A 40 13.38 -3.35 2.45
C TYR A 40 12.33 -4.04 3.35
N PRO A 41 12.33 -3.79 4.67
CA PRO A 41 11.31 -4.35 5.55
C PRO A 41 9.94 -3.78 5.21
N ILE A 42 8.99 -4.64 4.85
CA ILE A 42 7.63 -4.22 4.51
C ILE A 42 6.88 -3.87 5.79
N VAL A 43 6.36 -2.64 5.87
CA VAL A 43 5.49 -2.21 6.97
C VAL A 43 4.11 -2.87 6.82
N GLY A 44 3.56 -3.40 7.90
CA GLY A 44 2.23 -4.01 7.94
C GLY A 44 1.11 -3.02 7.57
N THR A 45 -0.04 -3.55 7.21
CA THR A 45 -1.19 -2.75 6.77
C THR A 45 -1.94 -2.05 7.91
N SER A 46 -1.67 -2.38 9.17
CA SER A 46 -2.44 -1.98 10.36
C SER A 46 -3.91 -2.40 10.33
N GLN A 47 -4.30 -3.26 9.39
CA GLN A 47 -5.66 -3.78 9.34
C GLN A 47 -5.83 -4.92 10.35
N THR A 48 -6.57 -4.67 11.40
CA THR A 48 -6.87 -5.64 12.47
C THR A 48 -8.34 -6.09 12.47
N VAL A 49 -9.16 -5.46 11.64
CA VAL A 49 -10.57 -5.76 11.47
C VAL A 49 -10.75 -6.76 10.33
N TYR A 50 -11.56 -7.77 10.56
CA TYR A 50 -11.91 -8.78 9.55
C TYR A 50 -13.20 -8.38 8.82
N TYR A 51 -13.26 -8.71 7.53
CA TYR A 51 -14.37 -8.37 6.66
C TYR A 51 -14.81 -9.57 5.82
N ASN A 52 -16.12 -9.70 5.63
CA ASN A 52 -16.67 -10.53 4.56
C ASN A 52 -16.83 -9.70 3.26
N ASN A 53 -17.69 -10.15 2.36
CA ASN A 53 -17.95 -9.44 1.10
C ASN A 53 -18.72 -8.12 1.24
N THR A 54 -19.16 -7.75 2.44
CA THR A 54 -20.01 -6.54 2.64
C THR A 54 -19.64 -5.74 3.89
N THR A 55 -19.35 -6.41 5.02
CA THR A 55 -19.20 -5.73 6.32
C THR A 55 -18.15 -6.43 7.19
N THR A 56 -17.93 -5.88 8.37
CA THR A 56 -17.08 -6.49 9.38
C THR A 56 -17.59 -7.85 9.84
N MET A 57 -16.69 -8.72 10.24
CA MET A 57 -16.99 -10.05 10.78
C MET A 57 -16.06 -10.37 11.95
N THR A 58 -16.36 -11.44 12.68
CA THR A 58 -15.44 -12.01 13.66
C THR A 58 -14.27 -12.67 12.94
N SER A 59 -13.11 -12.76 13.62
CA SER A 59 -11.94 -13.44 13.10
C SER A 59 -12.28 -14.85 12.62
N PRO A 60 -12.11 -15.17 11.33
CA PRO A 60 -12.31 -16.52 10.83
C PRO A 60 -11.14 -17.43 11.26
N SER A 61 -11.45 -18.71 11.47
CA SER A 61 -10.45 -19.74 11.73
C SER A 61 -9.91 -20.33 10.42
N VAL A 62 -8.77 -20.99 10.48
CA VAL A 62 -8.21 -21.73 9.34
C VAL A 62 -9.26 -22.66 8.75
N GLY A 63 -9.46 -22.60 7.44
CA GLY A 63 -10.44 -23.38 6.68
C GLY A 63 -11.87 -22.79 6.67
N GLU A 64 -12.12 -21.68 7.35
CA GLU A 64 -13.37 -20.94 7.22
C GLU A 64 -13.28 -19.92 6.06
N SER A 65 -14.44 -19.55 5.48
CA SER A 65 -14.53 -18.48 4.48
C SER A 65 -13.90 -17.19 5.00
N PHE A 66 -13.19 -16.47 4.13
CA PHE A 66 -12.48 -15.22 4.42
C PHE A 66 -11.27 -15.34 5.35
N TYR A 67 -10.81 -16.55 5.72
CA TYR A 67 -9.49 -16.70 6.31
C TYR A 67 -8.40 -16.34 5.30
N GLY A 68 -7.25 -15.88 5.77
CA GLY A 68 -6.12 -15.50 4.89
C GLY A 68 -6.10 -14.02 4.48
N GLN A 69 -7.00 -13.18 5.01
CA GLN A 69 -6.94 -11.74 4.79
C GLN A 69 -5.83 -11.08 5.63
N SER A 70 -5.43 -9.84 5.29
CA SER A 70 -4.30 -9.13 5.92
C SER A 70 -4.36 -9.08 7.44
N ALA A 71 -5.54 -9.04 8.04
CA ALA A 71 -5.72 -9.08 9.49
C ALA A 71 -5.26 -10.40 10.14
N ASN A 72 -5.04 -11.49 9.37
CA ASN A 72 -4.44 -12.72 9.85
C ASN A 72 -2.89 -12.67 9.86
N TYR A 73 -2.28 -11.73 9.12
CA TYR A 73 -0.83 -11.63 8.90
C TYR A 73 -0.38 -10.19 9.12
N LEU A 74 -0.19 -9.79 10.38
CA LEU A 74 0.02 -8.39 10.74
C LEU A 74 1.36 -7.81 10.23
N GLY A 75 2.39 -8.66 10.05
CA GLY A 75 3.71 -8.22 9.61
C GLY A 75 4.37 -7.24 10.59
N ASN A 76 5.29 -6.41 10.08
CA ASN A 76 5.96 -5.37 10.87
C ASN A 76 4.99 -4.21 11.13
N GLN A 77 4.49 -4.09 12.35
CA GLN A 77 3.55 -3.01 12.69
C GLN A 77 4.27 -1.65 12.66
N PRO A 78 3.65 -0.59 12.08
CA PRO A 78 4.26 0.73 12.05
C PRO A 78 4.62 1.20 13.45
N THR A 79 5.81 1.76 13.57
CA THR A 79 6.35 2.26 14.85
C THR A 79 7.11 3.55 14.57
N TYR A 80 6.63 4.65 15.12
CA TYR A 80 7.15 5.98 14.87
C TYR A 80 7.67 6.64 16.15
N VAL A 81 8.62 7.58 15.98
CA VAL A 81 9.13 8.46 17.03
C VAL A 81 9.03 9.90 16.53
N ASP A 82 8.25 10.74 17.21
CA ASP A 82 8.25 12.18 16.99
C ASP A 82 9.51 12.76 17.67
N ASN A 83 10.41 13.33 16.87
CA ASN A 83 11.68 13.85 17.36
C ASN A 83 11.56 15.24 18.01
N GLY A 84 10.40 15.87 17.91
CA GLY A 84 10.11 17.20 18.52
C GLY A 84 10.74 18.39 17.78
N ASP A 85 11.30 18.15 16.61
CA ASP A 85 11.98 19.15 15.77
C ASP A 85 11.33 19.29 14.37
N GLY A 86 10.10 18.79 14.21
CA GLY A 86 9.36 18.75 12.95
C GLY A 86 9.65 17.51 12.12
N THR A 87 10.40 16.54 12.66
CA THR A 87 10.68 15.26 12.00
C THR A 87 10.09 14.07 12.75
N VAL A 88 9.79 12.99 12.01
CA VAL A 88 9.30 11.72 12.53
C VAL A 88 10.22 10.59 12.04
N THR A 89 10.76 9.79 12.94
CA THR A 89 11.54 8.59 12.60
C THR A 89 10.63 7.38 12.49
N ASP A 90 10.69 6.67 11.36
CA ASP A 90 10.06 5.36 11.17
C ASP A 90 11.06 4.26 11.59
N MET A 91 10.76 3.61 12.69
CA MET A 91 11.61 2.60 13.33
C MET A 91 11.63 1.26 12.57
N ILE A 92 10.70 1.04 11.65
CA ILE A 92 10.64 -0.17 10.82
C ILE A 92 11.48 0.00 9.56
N THR A 93 11.33 1.14 8.89
CA THR A 93 11.97 1.37 7.58
C THR A 93 13.36 1.99 7.67
N GLY A 94 13.70 2.61 8.80
CA GLY A 94 14.90 3.43 8.94
C GLY A 94 14.82 4.73 8.14
N LEU A 95 13.63 5.16 7.79
CA LEU A 95 13.36 6.44 7.16
C LEU A 95 13.03 7.51 8.22
N MET A 96 13.38 8.74 7.92
CA MET A 96 12.95 9.91 8.68
C MET A 96 12.14 10.82 7.75
N TRP A 97 11.02 11.31 8.24
CA TRP A 97 10.05 12.06 7.48
C TRP A 97 9.89 13.48 8.00
N GLN A 98 9.65 14.42 7.10
CA GLN A 98 9.02 15.69 7.44
C GLN A 98 7.62 15.40 8.02
N LYS A 99 7.30 15.99 9.20
CA LYS A 99 6.07 15.72 9.93
C LYS A 99 4.85 16.38 9.29
N SER A 100 4.98 17.60 8.83
CA SER A 100 3.88 18.43 8.32
C SER A 100 4.10 18.82 6.87
N PRO A 101 3.07 18.75 5.99
CA PRO A 101 3.10 19.29 4.66
C PRO A 101 2.79 20.80 4.61
N ASP A 102 2.65 21.49 5.75
CA ASP A 102 2.52 22.94 5.85
C ASP A 102 3.81 23.60 5.31
N THR A 103 3.74 24.15 4.11
CA THR A 103 4.91 24.70 3.39
C THR A 103 5.09 26.19 3.59
N ASP A 104 4.05 26.93 3.91
CA ASP A 104 4.11 28.36 4.14
C ASP A 104 4.26 28.74 5.63
N GLY A 105 4.03 27.76 6.53
CA GLY A 105 4.30 27.88 7.96
C GLY A 105 3.27 28.69 8.71
N ASP A 106 2.05 28.79 8.19
CA ASP A 106 0.99 29.56 8.83
C ASP A 106 0.21 28.74 9.89
N GLY A 107 0.40 27.43 9.91
CA GLY A 107 -0.14 26.49 10.88
C GLY A 107 -1.43 25.81 10.45
N ASP A 108 -1.97 26.15 9.29
CA ASP A 108 -3.04 25.41 8.62
C ASP A 108 -2.44 24.52 7.51
N ILE A 109 -3.15 23.49 7.08
CA ILE A 109 -2.76 22.65 5.94
C ILE A 109 -3.89 22.74 4.93
N ASP A 110 -3.66 23.44 3.85
CA ASP A 110 -4.68 23.76 2.85
C ASP A 110 -4.14 23.78 1.40
N ALA A 111 -4.89 24.38 0.48
CA ALA A 111 -4.51 24.43 -0.92
C ALA A 111 -3.25 25.28 -1.18
N SER A 112 -2.88 26.23 -0.30
CA SER A 112 -1.70 27.09 -0.45
C SER A 112 -0.39 26.35 -0.18
N ASP A 113 -0.44 25.23 0.55
CA ASP A 113 0.71 24.37 0.85
C ASP A 113 1.11 23.45 -0.30
N LYS A 114 0.25 23.32 -1.30
CA LYS A 114 0.48 22.40 -2.41
C LYS A 114 1.45 22.96 -3.43
N LEU A 115 2.42 22.16 -3.81
CA LEU A 115 3.47 22.49 -4.77
C LEU A 115 3.21 21.80 -6.11
N THR A 116 3.63 22.43 -7.20
CA THR A 116 3.78 21.75 -8.48
C THR A 116 4.87 20.67 -8.36
N TYR A 117 4.86 19.69 -9.24
CA TYR A 117 5.92 18.67 -9.25
C TYR A 117 7.32 19.28 -9.42
N ALA A 118 7.45 20.30 -10.26
CA ALA A 118 8.73 20.99 -10.48
C ALA A 118 9.24 21.69 -9.20
N GLU A 119 8.35 22.33 -8.46
CA GLU A 119 8.67 22.97 -7.16
C GLU A 119 9.01 21.91 -6.11
N ALA A 120 8.26 20.80 -6.05
CA ALA A 120 8.53 19.70 -5.14
C ALA A 120 9.93 19.08 -5.35
N VAL A 121 10.33 18.87 -6.60
CA VAL A 121 11.67 18.36 -6.95
C VAL A 121 12.75 19.38 -6.59
N ALA A 122 12.58 20.65 -7.00
CA ALA A 122 13.57 21.70 -6.72
C ALA A 122 13.69 22.03 -5.23
N GLY A 123 12.57 21.90 -4.49
CA GLY A 123 12.52 22.18 -3.06
C GLY A 123 13.42 21.24 -2.25
N ALA A 124 13.52 19.98 -2.63
CA ALA A 124 14.35 18.99 -1.95
C ALA A 124 15.82 19.40 -1.84
N ASP A 125 16.37 20.01 -2.89
CA ASP A 125 17.80 20.44 -2.94
C ASP A 125 18.17 21.52 -1.91
N THR A 126 17.17 22.24 -1.41
CA THR A 126 17.35 23.36 -0.47
C THR A 126 16.67 23.15 0.88
N PHE A 127 15.95 22.04 1.02
CA PHE A 127 15.20 21.75 2.23
C PHE A 127 16.13 21.39 3.39
N ASN A 128 15.89 22.02 4.52
CA ASN A 128 16.65 21.78 5.75
C ASN A 128 15.67 21.72 6.92
N LEU A 129 15.67 20.60 7.63
CA LEU A 129 14.81 20.36 8.77
C LEU A 129 15.52 19.44 9.78
N GLY A 130 15.31 19.64 11.08
CA GLY A 130 15.93 18.87 12.12
C GLY A 130 17.48 18.92 12.13
N GLY A 131 18.07 19.91 11.43
CA GLY A 131 19.53 20.05 11.27
C GLY A 131 20.13 19.16 10.17
N TYR A 132 19.31 18.57 9.31
CA TYR A 132 19.72 17.74 8.18
C TYR A 132 19.44 18.45 6.86
N ASP A 133 20.28 18.17 5.83
CA ASP A 133 20.23 18.76 4.49
C ASP A 133 20.26 17.70 3.36
N ASP A 134 20.08 16.40 3.71
CA ASP A 134 20.07 15.26 2.81
C ASP A 134 18.63 14.77 2.49
N TRP A 135 17.66 15.65 2.56
CA TRP A 135 16.26 15.39 2.25
C TRP A 135 16.03 15.18 0.75
N ARG A 136 15.05 14.34 0.43
CA ARG A 136 14.64 14.06 -0.95
C ARG A 136 13.14 13.92 -1.08
N LEU A 137 12.62 14.12 -2.28
CA LEU A 137 11.25 13.75 -2.59
C LEU A 137 11.14 12.21 -2.54
N PRO A 138 10.21 11.64 -1.75
CA PRO A 138 10.13 10.20 -1.57
C PRO A 138 9.85 9.45 -2.87
N THR A 139 10.37 8.25 -3.01
CA THR A 139 9.86 7.30 -4.00
C THR A 139 8.44 6.88 -3.62
N ILE A 140 7.67 6.37 -4.60
CA ILE A 140 6.32 5.89 -4.33
C ILE A 140 6.31 4.71 -3.33
N LYS A 141 7.34 3.86 -3.32
CA LYS A 141 7.49 2.77 -2.37
C LYS A 141 7.76 3.28 -0.95
N GLU A 142 8.63 4.29 -0.81
CA GLU A 142 8.86 4.96 0.47
C GLU A 142 7.57 5.61 0.97
N GLN A 143 6.90 6.40 0.13
CA GLN A 143 5.67 7.09 0.53
C GLN A 143 4.53 6.12 0.89
N TYR A 144 4.45 4.98 0.19
CA TYR A 144 3.44 3.96 0.46
C TYR A 144 3.69 3.21 1.78
N SER A 145 4.90 3.27 2.35
CA SER A 145 5.16 2.71 3.68
C SER A 145 4.31 3.36 4.78
N LEU A 146 3.94 4.62 4.60
CA LEU A 146 3.13 5.38 5.55
C LEU A 146 1.63 5.06 5.49
N ILE A 147 1.14 4.44 4.41
CA ILE A 147 -0.30 4.19 4.27
C ILE A 147 -0.77 3.10 5.25
N LEU A 148 -1.89 3.35 5.94
CA LEU A 148 -2.49 2.44 6.91
C LEU A 148 -3.91 2.07 6.50
N PHE A 149 -4.18 0.77 6.35
CA PHE A 149 -5.51 0.27 5.97
C PHE A 149 -6.46 0.10 7.17
N SER A 150 -6.15 0.74 8.29
CA SER A 150 -7.11 1.11 9.33
C SER A 150 -7.95 2.34 8.94
N GLY A 151 -7.54 3.08 7.92
CA GLY A 151 -8.28 4.19 7.31
C GLY A 151 -9.56 3.72 6.63
N VAL A 152 -10.46 4.68 6.35
CA VAL A 152 -11.77 4.45 5.72
C VAL A 152 -11.97 5.41 4.56
N ASP A 153 -12.10 4.89 3.34
CA ASP A 153 -12.29 5.68 2.12
C ASP A 153 -13.59 6.51 2.18
N PRO A 154 -13.49 7.85 2.18
CA PRO A 154 -14.64 8.72 2.26
C PRO A 154 -15.28 9.04 0.89
N SER A 155 -14.94 8.32 -0.19
CA SER A 155 -15.44 8.65 -1.54
C SER A 155 -16.98 8.69 -1.65
N GLY A 156 -17.69 7.96 -0.78
CA GLY A 156 -19.15 7.98 -0.68
C GLY A 156 -19.70 8.91 0.42
N TYR A 157 -18.84 9.72 1.06
CA TYR A 157 -19.27 10.63 2.12
C TYR A 157 -19.86 11.92 1.52
N GLU A 158 -21.10 12.26 1.91
CA GLU A 158 -21.80 13.45 1.42
C GLU A 158 -21.76 14.63 2.40
N GLY A 159 -21.11 14.47 3.57
CA GLY A 159 -20.97 15.53 4.59
C GLY A 159 -19.86 16.50 4.25
N SER A 160 -19.78 17.62 5.02
CA SER A 160 -18.73 18.63 4.92
C SER A 160 -17.73 18.59 6.09
N SER A 161 -18.09 17.97 7.23
CA SER A 161 -17.16 17.84 8.37
C SER A 161 -16.27 16.63 8.19
N THR A 162 -14.97 16.80 8.40
CA THR A 162 -13.97 15.73 8.34
C THR A 162 -13.67 15.08 9.69
N GLU A 163 -14.27 15.58 10.79
CA GLU A 163 -13.99 15.12 12.17
C GLU A 163 -14.25 13.63 12.42
N SER A 164 -15.15 13.01 11.67
CA SER A 164 -15.49 11.58 11.81
C SER A 164 -14.79 10.68 10.79
N LEU A 165 -14.04 11.26 9.87
CA LEU A 165 -13.32 10.51 8.85
C LEU A 165 -12.00 9.99 9.42
N ILE A 166 -11.55 8.84 8.92
CA ILE A 166 -10.33 8.17 9.36
C ILE A 166 -9.38 8.11 8.16
N PRO A 167 -8.33 8.92 8.13
CA PRO A 167 -7.38 8.91 7.01
C PRO A 167 -6.51 7.65 7.04
N PHE A 168 -5.82 7.41 5.93
CA PHE A 168 -4.92 6.27 5.76
C PHE A 168 -3.47 6.59 6.19
N ILE A 169 -3.30 7.45 7.19
CA ILE A 169 -2.01 7.80 7.79
C ILE A 169 -2.18 7.94 9.30
N ASP A 170 -1.12 7.73 10.06
CA ASP A 170 -1.12 7.87 11.52
C ASP A 170 -1.05 9.35 11.92
N THR A 171 -2.20 9.92 12.28
CA THR A 171 -2.32 11.33 12.67
C THR A 171 -1.83 11.64 14.08
N ASP A 172 -1.44 10.64 14.88
CA ASP A 172 -0.75 10.86 16.15
C ASP A 172 0.71 11.31 15.92
N TYR A 173 1.27 11.01 14.74
CA TYR A 173 2.65 11.34 14.38
C TYR A 173 2.77 12.30 13.21
N PHE A 174 1.87 12.26 12.23
CA PHE A 174 1.92 13.05 11.01
C PHE A 174 0.78 14.04 10.95
N ASP A 175 1.08 15.28 10.63
CA ASP A 175 0.06 16.30 10.38
C ASP A 175 -0.58 16.03 9.01
N PHE A 176 -1.91 16.09 8.96
CA PHE A 176 -2.68 15.71 7.78
C PHE A 176 -3.94 16.58 7.65
N ALA A 177 -4.29 16.94 6.43
CA ALA A 177 -5.59 17.50 6.10
C ALA A 177 -6.21 16.81 4.87
N TYR A 178 -7.54 16.74 4.87
CA TYR A 178 -8.31 16.43 3.66
C TYR A 178 -8.23 17.60 2.67
N GLY A 179 -8.76 17.41 1.46
CA GLY A 179 -8.82 18.49 0.47
C GLY A 179 -9.56 19.73 0.97
N ASP A 180 -9.08 20.89 0.57
CA ASP A 180 -9.59 22.19 0.96
C ASP A 180 -10.91 22.52 0.22
N THR A 181 -12.03 22.30 0.91
CA THR A 181 -13.36 22.56 0.35
C THR A 181 -13.66 24.04 0.17
N ASP A 182 -13.00 24.92 0.92
CA ASP A 182 -13.14 26.39 0.80
C ASP A 182 -12.44 26.90 -0.47
N ALA A 183 -11.35 26.23 -0.89
CA ALA A 183 -10.71 26.45 -2.19
C ALA A 183 -11.43 25.72 -3.35
N GLY A 184 -12.51 24.98 -3.08
CA GLY A 184 -13.29 24.26 -4.08
C GLY A 184 -12.76 22.86 -4.40
N GLU A 185 -11.88 22.31 -3.59
CA GLU A 185 -11.42 20.92 -3.69
C GLU A 185 -12.47 19.93 -3.13
N ARG A 186 -12.35 18.67 -3.53
CA ARG A 186 -13.12 17.59 -2.90
C ARG A 186 -12.41 17.14 -1.62
N ILE A 187 -13.13 16.61 -0.65
CA ILE A 187 -12.56 16.01 0.57
C ILE A 187 -11.40 15.06 0.26
N ILE A 188 -11.51 14.27 -0.82
CA ILE A 188 -10.46 13.32 -1.22
C ILE A 188 -9.30 13.95 -2.00
N ASP A 189 -9.26 15.26 -2.21
CA ASP A 189 -8.16 15.91 -2.95
C ASP A 189 -6.96 16.22 -2.03
N SER A 190 -6.43 15.15 -1.40
CA SER A 190 -5.25 15.14 -0.52
C SER A 190 -4.17 14.23 -1.11
N GLN A 191 -3.72 14.57 -2.33
CA GLN A 191 -2.71 13.82 -3.05
C GLN A 191 -1.31 14.28 -2.68
N TYR A 192 -0.42 13.34 -2.38
CA TYR A 192 0.99 13.58 -2.07
C TYR A 192 1.86 13.17 -3.25
N ALA A 193 2.77 14.05 -3.67
CA ALA A 193 3.70 13.77 -4.76
C ALA A 193 4.81 12.80 -4.34
N SER A 194 5.14 11.85 -5.23
CA SER A 194 6.38 11.07 -5.15
C SER A 194 7.35 11.47 -6.27
N SER A 195 8.59 10.98 -6.20
CA SER A 195 9.58 11.18 -7.27
C SER A 195 9.33 10.31 -8.51
N ASN A 196 8.43 9.32 -8.45
CA ASN A 196 8.18 8.39 -9.55
C ASN A 196 7.20 8.97 -10.55
N LYS A 197 7.69 9.25 -11.76
CA LYS A 197 6.83 9.49 -12.93
C LYS A 197 6.44 8.15 -13.55
N TYR A 198 5.24 8.11 -14.13
CA TYR A 198 4.86 7.02 -15.01
C TYR A 198 5.72 7.07 -16.27
N VAL A 199 6.23 5.94 -16.70
CA VAL A 199 7.13 5.83 -17.86
C VAL A 199 6.40 5.91 -19.20
N ASP A 200 5.07 5.94 -19.16
CA ASP A 200 4.17 6.14 -20.29
C ASP A 200 3.32 7.40 -20.04
N VAL A 201 2.23 7.55 -20.72
CA VAL A 201 1.25 8.62 -20.56
C VAL A 201 -0.09 8.05 -20.10
N THR A 202 -0.90 8.87 -19.45
CA THR A 202 -2.28 8.51 -19.09
C THR A 202 -3.27 9.37 -19.87
N MET A 203 -4.54 8.95 -19.88
CA MET A 203 -5.64 9.69 -20.50
C MET A 203 -5.32 10.07 -21.96
N THR A 204 -5.42 11.33 -22.31
CA THR A 204 -5.20 11.83 -23.68
C THR A 204 -3.74 12.20 -23.99
N GLY A 205 -2.79 11.66 -23.23
CA GLY A 205 -1.34 11.89 -23.41
C GLY A 205 -0.71 12.71 -22.30
N ASP A 206 -1.28 12.68 -21.10
CA ASP A 206 -0.78 13.42 -19.95
C ASP A 206 0.49 12.79 -19.37
N GLU A 207 1.53 13.61 -19.19
CA GLU A 207 2.67 13.26 -18.35
C GLU A 207 2.17 13.14 -16.92
N THR A 208 2.49 12.03 -16.25
CA THR A 208 1.85 11.60 -15.02
C THR A 208 2.89 11.25 -13.96
N LEU A 209 2.66 11.63 -12.71
CA LEU A 209 3.39 11.11 -11.56
C LEU A 209 2.52 10.09 -10.79
N PHE A 210 3.16 9.14 -10.13
CA PHE A 210 2.50 8.36 -9.11
C PHE A 210 2.51 9.11 -7.78
N GLY A 211 1.37 9.12 -7.11
CA GLY A 211 1.23 9.73 -5.79
C GLY A 211 0.38 8.86 -4.88
N VAL A 212 0.60 9.00 -3.58
CA VAL A 212 -0.26 8.42 -2.55
C VAL A 212 -1.33 9.42 -2.17
N ASN A 213 -2.54 8.94 -2.00
CA ASN A 213 -3.62 9.74 -1.43
C ASN A 213 -4.00 9.16 -0.06
N PHE A 214 -3.61 9.85 1.00
CA PHE A 214 -3.90 9.41 2.36
C PHE A 214 -5.35 9.65 2.80
N ALA A 215 -6.15 10.41 2.02
CA ALA A 215 -7.57 10.55 2.27
C ALA A 215 -8.37 9.33 1.81
N ASP A 216 -8.02 8.73 0.65
CA ASP A 216 -8.76 7.63 0.04
C ASP A 216 -7.98 6.31 -0.05
N GLY A 217 -6.75 6.26 0.47
CA GLY A 217 -5.98 5.03 0.60
C GLY A 217 -5.49 4.41 -0.70
N ARG A 218 -5.11 5.22 -1.72
CA ARG A 218 -4.76 4.72 -3.06
C ARG A 218 -3.44 5.26 -3.57
N ILE A 219 -2.80 4.47 -4.46
CA ILE A 219 -1.81 4.97 -5.42
C ILE A 219 -2.51 5.21 -6.74
N LYS A 220 -2.34 6.39 -7.29
CA LYS A 220 -2.85 6.77 -8.60
C LYS A 220 -1.79 7.49 -9.41
N GLY A 221 -1.86 7.35 -10.74
CA GLY A 221 -1.24 8.29 -11.64
C GLY A 221 -2.02 9.60 -11.65
N TYR A 222 -1.33 10.69 -11.46
CA TYR A 222 -1.90 12.04 -11.49
C TYR A 222 -1.23 12.83 -12.61
N GLY A 223 -2.03 13.35 -13.55
CA GLY A 223 -1.52 14.25 -14.58
C GLY A 223 -0.83 15.46 -13.96
N LEU A 224 0.28 15.91 -14.55
CA LEU A 224 1.02 17.08 -14.08
C LEU A 224 0.34 18.41 -14.45
N LYS A 225 -0.63 18.37 -15.35
CA LYS A 225 -1.41 19.52 -15.78
C LYS A 225 -2.81 19.51 -15.17
N MET A 226 -3.37 20.69 -15.00
CA MET A 226 -4.78 20.79 -14.61
C MET A 226 -5.68 20.19 -15.68
N PRO A 227 -6.67 19.38 -15.32
CA PRO A 227 -7.56 18.75 -16.32
C PRO A 227 -8.43 19.75 -17.05
N PHE A 228 -8.66 20.92 -16.45
CA PHE A 228 -9.44 22.00 -17.06
C PHE A 228 -8.71 23.34 -16.85
N GLY A 229 -8.32 23.98 -17.96
CA GLY A 229 -7.65 25.27 -17.93
C GLY A 229 -6.12 25.21 -17.98
N PRO A 230 -5.47 26.36 -18.04
CA PRO A 230 -4.01 26.43 -18.02
C PRO A 230 -3.45 26.27 -16.60
N GLY A 231 -2.29 25.64 -16.50
CA GLY A 231 -1.53 25.54 -15.25
C GLY A 231 -1.09 24.13 -14.92
N ASP A 232 -0.21 24.04 -13.94
CA ASP A 232 0.26 22.78 -13.41
C ASP A 232 -0.61 22.36 -12.22
N LYS A 233 -0.82 21.07 -12.06
CA LYS A 233 -1.48 20.52 -10.89
C LYS A 233 -0.52 20.59 -9.70
N THR A 234 -1.07 20.86 -8.53
CA THR A 234 -0.33 20.92 -7.27
C THR A 234 -0.66 19.74 -6.35
N PHE A 235 0.26 19.42 -5.45
CA PHE A 235 0.24 18.27 -4.57
C PHE A 235 0.79 18.64 -3.19
N PHE A 236 0.32 18.02 -2.14
CA PHE A 236 1.05 18.03 -0.88
C PHE A 236 2.40 17.34 -1.05
N VAL A 237 3.38 17.77 -0.27
CA VAL A 237 4.75 17.23 -0.28
C VAL A 237 5.21 17.03 1.15
N THR A 238 5.77 15.87 1.43
CA THR A 238 6.58 15.60 2.61
C THR A 238 7.89 14.97 2.17
N TYR A 239 9.01 15.55 2.60
CA TYR A 239 10.33 15.04 2.26
C TYR A 239 10.73 13.89 3.18
N VAL A 240 11.63 13.04 2.67
CA VAL A 240 12.16 11.88 3.37
C VAL A 240 13.68 11.87 3.33
N ARG A 241 14.33 11.27 4.33
CA ARG A 241 15.76 10.97 4.37
C ARG A 241 16.03 9.60 5.02
N GLY A 242 17.26 9.15 5.06
CA GLY A 242 17.66 7.88 5.67
C GLY A 242 17.67 6.74 4.67
N ASN A 243 17.41 5.53 5.10
CA ASN A 243 17.57 4.27 4.38
C ASN A 243 17.34 4.34 2.85
N THR A 244 18.40 4.53 2.08
CA THR A 244 18.35 4.64 0.60
C THR A 244 18.18 3.29 -0.10
N SER A 245 18.22 2.17 0.65
CA SER A 245 17.96 0.82 0.13
C SER A 245 16.48 0.45 0.22
N TYR A 246 15.65 1.25 0.92
CA TYR A 246 14.21 1.00 0.99
C TYR A 246 13.56 1.09 -0.40
N GLY A 247 12.75 0.09 -0.72
CA GLY A 247 12.10 0.00 -2.04
C GLY A 247 12.93 -0.69 -3.13
N ILE A 248 14.17 -1.12 -2.83
CA ILE A 248 15.03 -1.86 -3.75
C ILE A 248 14.93 -3.36 -3.44
N ASN A 249 14.41 -4.12 -4.41
CA ASN A 249 14.28 -5.58 -4.30
C ASN A 249 15.58 -6.29 -4.63
N GLU A 250 15.79 -7.48 -4.06
CA GLU A 250 16.91 -8.39 -4.34
C GLU A 250 16.38 -9.78 -4.72
N PHE A 251 15.90 -9.88 -5.97
CA PHE A 251 15.27 -11.11 -6.47
C PHE A 251 16.29 -12.19 -6.83
N ASN A 252 15.96 -13.42 -6.46
CA ASN A 252 16.69 -14.65 -6.81
C ASN A 252 15.71 -15.71 -7.32
N ASP A 253 15.96 -16.24 -8.52
CA ASP A 253 15.21 -17.39 -9.05
C ASP A 253 15.73 -18.67 -8.39
N ASN A 254 14.87 -19.33 -7.63
CA ASN A 254 15.23 -20.56 -6.90
C ASN A 254 15.31 -21.79 -7.82
N GLY A 255 14.85 -21.67 -9.08
CA GLY A 255 14.89 -22.76 -10.07
C GLY A 255 13.81 -23.81 -9.88
N ASP A 256 12.83 -23.56 -9.04
CA ASP A 256 11.71 -24.44 -8.68
C ASP A 256 10.33 -23.76 -8.84
N GLU A 257 10.25 -22.75 -9.71
CA GLU A 257 9.07 -21.90 -9.95
C GLU A 257 8.75 -20.97 -8.78
N THR A 258 9.73 -20.68 -7.91
CA THR A 258 9.64 -19.66 -6.88
C THR A 258 10.74 -18.61 -7.04
N ILE A 259 10.47 -17.40 -6.56
CA ILE A 259 11.39 -16.25 -6.51
C ILE A 259 11.52 -15.82 -5.06
N SER A 260 12.74 -15.80 -4.54
CA SER A 260 13.04 -15.16 -3.26
C SER A 260 13.38 -13.68 -3.48
N ASP A 261 12.85 -12.81 -2.65
CA ASP A 261 13.30 -11.43 -2.51
C ASP A 261 14.04 -11.29 -1.17
N ASN A 262 15.37 -11.28 -1.24
CA ASN A 262 16.20 -11.23 -0.03
C ASN A 262 16.11 -9.88 0.69
N ALA A 263 15.71 -8.81 0.00
CA ALA A 263 15.55 -7.50 0.60
C ALA A 263 14.31 -7.39 1.49
N THR A 264 13.25 -8.13 1.16
CA THR A 264 11.96 -8.13 1.88
C THR A 264 11.74 -9.37 2.73
N GLU A 265 12.63 -10.39 2.60
CA GLU A 265 12.49 -11.72 3.22
C GLU A 265 11.20 -12.46 2.79
N LEU A 266 10.71 -12.19 1.58
CA LEU A 266 9.52 -12.81 1.00
C LEU A 266 9.88 -13.78 -0.12
N MET A 267 9.13 -14.87 -0.21
CA MET A 267 9.17 -15.82 -1.33
C MET A 267 7.85 -15.75 -2.10
N TRP A 268 7.96 -15.64 -3.41
CA TRP A 268 6.85 -15.45 -4.34
C TRP A 268 6.70 -16.64 -5.27
N MET A 269 5.48 -16.98 -5.65
CA MET A 269 5.28 -17.79 -6.85
C MET A 269 5.77 -17.03 -8.07
N LYS A 270 6.58 -17.69 -8.93
CA LYS A 270 7.11 -17.11 -10.16
C LYS A 270 6.01 -16.77 -11.15
N SER A 271 4.99 -17.63 -11.25
CA SER A 271 3.82 -17.46 -12.10
C SER A 271 2.59 -17.07 -11.28
N ASP A 272 1.65 -16.37 -11.90
CA ASP A 272 0.32 -16.14 -11.37
C ASP A 272 -0.59 -17.39 -11.55
N ASN A 273 -1.84 -17.31 -11.07
CA ASN A 273 -2.80 -18.42 -11.14
C ASN A 273 -3.43 -18.64 -12.54
N GLY A 274 -3.13 -17.78 -13.54
CA GLY A 274 -3.56 -17.88 -14.93
C GLY A 274 -5.02 -17.53 -15.21
N SER A 275 -5.81 -17.11 -14.21
CA SER A 275 -7.22 -16.73 -14.39
C SER A 275 -7.71 -15.82 -13.27
N GLY A 276 -8.73 -15.00 -13.56
CA GLY A 276 -9.36 -14.14 -12.57
C GLY A 276 -10.21 -14.93 -11.58
N LEU A 277 -10.20 -14.51 -10.32
CA LEU A 277 -10.99 -15.02 -9.20
C LEU A 277 -11.64 -13.84 -8.48
N ASN A 278 -12.84 -14.00 -7.91
CA ASN A 278 -13.35 -13.04 -6.95
C ASN A 278 -12.55 -13.13 -5.64
N TRP A 279 -12.73 -12.16 -4.74
CA TRP A 279 -11.85 -12.05 -3.57
C TRP A 279 -11.94 -13.24 -2.60
N GLU A 280 -13.14 -13.78 -2.35
CA GLU A 280 -13.32 -14.96 -1.50
C GLU A 280 -12.70 -16.21 -2.12
N GLU A 281 -12.85 -16.38 -3.45
CA GLU A 281 -12.19 -17.46 -4.20
C GLU A 281 -10.68 -17.31 -4.17
N ALA A 282 -10.15 -16.09 -4.25
CA ALA A 282 -8.72 -15.82 -4.17
C ALA A 282 -8.13 -16.18 -2.80
N LEU A 283 -8.82 -15.85 -1.70
CA LEU A 283 -8.42 -16.28 -0.36
C LEU A 283 -8.46 -17.81 -0.23
N SER A 284 -9.54 -18.44 -0.71
CA SER A 284 -9.69 -19.90 -0.67
C SER A 284 -8.64 -20.62 -1.52
N PHE A 285 -8.26 -20.04 -2.67
CA PHE A 285 -7.18 -20.55 -3.52
C PHE A 285 -5.85 -20.53 -2.78
N ALA A 286 -5.53 -19.43 -2.09
CA ALA A 286 -4.30 -19.32 -1.31
C ALA A 286 -4.23 -20.37 -0.19
N GLU A 287 -5.30 -20.50 0.61
CA GLU A 287 -5.40 -21.46 1.71
C GLU A 287 -5.29 -22.92 1.24
N GLY A 288 -5.82 -23.24 0.06
CA GLY A 288 -5.78 -24.59 -0.50
C GLY A 288 -4.49 -24.93 -1.25
N THR A 289 -3.55 -23.98 -1.37
CA THR A 289 -2.37 -24.18 -2.21
C THR A 289 -1.24 -24.88 -1.45
N GLU A 290 -0.84 -26.05 -1.96
CA GLU A 290 0.43 -26.69 -1.62
C GLU A 290 1.34 -26.63 -2.84
N PHE A 291 2.50 -25.98 -2.72
CA PHE A 291 3.42 -25.80 -3.83
C PHE A 291 4.87 -25.85 -3.36
N VAL A 292 5.71 -26.60 -4.08
CA VAL A 292 7.16 -26.80 -3.80
C VAL A 292 7.43 -27.28 -2.37
N GLY A 293 6.48 -28.05 -1.80
CA GLY A 293 6.59 -28.60 -0.44
C GLY A 293 6.22 -27.63 0.68
N TYR A 294 5.72 -26.47 0.36
CA TYR A 294 5.17 -25.48 1.29
C TYR A 294 3.65 -25.44 1.22
N SER A 295 3.00 -25.22 2.36
CA SER A 295 1.54 -25.10 2.51
C SER A 295 1.13 -23.84 3.26
N ASP A 296 2.05 -22.90 3.42
CA ASP A 296 1.85 -21.61 4.09
C ASP A 296 1.80 -20.43 3.08
N TRP A 297 1.42 -20.72 1.84
CA TRP A 297 1.15 -19.71 0.82
C TRP A 297 -0.08 -18.89 1.18
N ARG A 298 -0.02 -17.60 0.97
CA ARG A 298 -1.11 -16.68 1.26
C ARG A 298 -1.28 -15.61 0.16
N LEU A 299 -2.42 -14.95 0.13
CA LEU A 299 -2.51 -13.69 -0.58
C LEU A 299 -1.53 -12.69 0.04
N PRO A 300 -0.78 -11.92 -0.77
CA PRO A 300 0.00 -10.83 -0.24
C PRO A 300 -0.90 -9.77 0.38
N SER A 301 -0.43 -9.08 1.41
CA SER A 301 -0.98 -7.78 1.75
C SER A 301 -0.79 -6.82 0.56
N VAL A 302 -1.55 -5.74 0.53
CA VAL A 302 -1.42 -4.78 -0.57
C VAL A 302 -0.05 -4.11 -0.60
N LYS A 303 0.60 -3.96 0.56
CA LYS A 303 1.95 -3.40 0.65
C LYS A 303 3.02 -4.37 0.13
N GLU A 304 2.89 -5.65 0.46
CA GLU A 304 3.75 -6.68 -0.12
C GLU A 304 3.57 -6.77 -1.64
N LEU A 305 2.33 -6.75 -2.12
CA LEU A 305 2.07 -6.80 -3.55
C LEU A 305 2.63 -5.57 -4.29
N GLN A 306 2.49 -4.38 -3.70
CA GLN A 306 3.07 -3.15 -4.25
C GLN A 306 4.61 -3.19 -4.25
N SER A 307 5.24 -3.88 -3.30
CA SER A 307 6.70 -3.94 -3.20
C SER A 307 7.39 -4.54 -4.43
N ILE A 308 6.71 -5.42 -5.18
CA ILE A 308 7.26 -6.04 -6.39
C ILE A 308 6.91 -5.27 -7.69
N VAL A 309 6.25 -4.12 -7.60
CA VAL A 309 6.02 -3.26 -8.78
C VAL A 309 7.34 -2.65 -9.25
N ASP A 310 7.59 -2.75 -10.55
CA ASP A 310 8.69 -2.06 -11.24
C ASP A 310 8.14 -0.84 -11.99
N TYR A 311 8.26 0.32 -11.37
CA TYR A 311 7.78 1.60 -11.93
C TYR A 311 8.59 2.11 -13.13
N THR A 312 9.60 1.37 -13.58
CA THR A 312 10.36 1.67 -14.81
C THR A 312 9.79 0.96 -16.04
N ARG A 313 8.68 0.22 -15.88
CA ARG A 313 8.08 -0.61 -16.95
C ARG A 313 6.59 -0.33 -17.11
N SER A 314 6.12 -0.47 -18.34
CA SER A 314 4.68 -0.43 -18.63
C SER A 314 4.37 -1.19 -19.94
N PRO A 315 3.12 -1.63 -20.14
CA PRO A 315 2.71 -2.26 -21.39
C PRO A 315 2.96 -1.39 -22.63
N GLY A 316 2.78 -0.06 -22.50
CA GLY A 316 2.92 0.85 -23.65
C GLY A 316 4.37 1.16 -24.03
N THR A 317 5.30 1.22 -23.07
CA THR A 317 6.70 1.59 -23.33
C THR A 317 7.65 0.42 -23.38
N SER A 318 7.51 -0.56 -22.48
CA SER A 318 8.39 -1.74 -22.44
C SER A 318 7.77 -2.98 -23.08
N GLY A 319 6.49 -2.94 -23.48
CA GLY A 319 5.75 -4.10 -23.98
C GLY A 319 5.64 -5.23 -22.94
N SER A 320 5.61 -4.88 -21.65
CA SER A 320 5.69 -5.82 -20.54
C SER A 320 4.92 -5.33 -19.32
N PRO A 321 4.55 -6.20 -18.38
CA PRO A 321 3.95 -5.78 -17.11
C PRO A 321 4.93 -4.94 -16.28
N ALA A 322 4.39 -4.16 -15.34
CA ALA A 322 5.15 -3.36 -14.39
C ALA A 322 5.73 -4.23 -13.26
N ILE A 323 6.56 -5.22 -13.62
CA ILE A 323 7.24 -6.13 -12.70
C ILE A 323 8.56 -6.58 -13.31
N ASP A 324 9.51 -7.03 -12.48
CA ASP A 324 10.78 -7.60 -12.95
C ASP A 324 10.52 -8.80 -13.88
N PRO A 325 11.23 -8.90 -15.03
CA PRO A 325 11.08 -10.01 -15.99
C PRO A 325 11.38 -11.41 -15.44
N ILE A 326 11.94 -11.52 -14.23
CA ILE A 326 12.12 -12.78 -13.54
C ILE A 326 10.78 -13.48 -13.24
N PHE A 327 9.69 -12.69 -13.13
CA PHE A 327 8.33 -13.17 -12.91
C PHE A 327 7.61 -13.44 -14.23
N ASN A 328 6.77 -14.48 -14.25
CA ASN A 328 5.85 -14.74 -15.34
C ASN A 328 4.51 -14.06 -15.05
N CYS A 329 3.97 -13.33 -16.02
CA CYS A 329 2.64 -12.73 -15.95
C CYS A 329 1.79 -13.21 -17.12
N THR A 330 0.56 -13.59 -16.84
CA THR A 330 -0.40 -13.95 -17.87
C THR A 330 -0.78 -12.73 -18.71
N GLU A 331 -0.71 -12.83 -20.03
CA GLU A 331 -1.26 -11.79 -20.92
C GLU A 331 -2.79 -11.86 -20.92
N ILE A 332 -3.42 -10.69 -20.93
CA ILE A 332 -4.88 -10.53 -21.10
C ILE A 332 -5.18 -9.61 -22.26
N THR A 333 -6.44 -9.60 -22.68
CA THR A 333 -6.97 -8.54 -23.52
C THR A 333 -7.72 -7.57 -22.62
N ASN A 334 -7.33 -6.28 -22.61
CA ASN A 334 -7.96 -5.26 -21.80
C ASN A 334 -9.30 -4.77 -22.39
N GLU A 335 -9.94 -3.85 -21.70
CA GLU A 335 -11.25 -3.31 -22.07
C GLU A 335 -11.23 -2.53 -23.42
N ALA A 336 -10.05 -2.03 -23.85
CA ALA A 336 -9.84 -1.42 -25.17
C ALA A 336 -9.57 -2.45 -26.28
N GLY A 337 -9.51 -3.75 -25.96
CA GLY A 337 -9.17 -4.80 -26.91
C GLY A 337 -7.67 -4.95 -27.20
N GLU A 338 -6.81 -4.39 -26.38
CA GLU A 338 -5.36 -4.43 -26.51
C GLU A 338 -4.74 -5.53 -25.65
N VAL A 339 -3.54 -5.99 -26.03
CA VAL A 339 -2.72 -6.86 -25.17
C VAL A 339 -2.28 -6.08 -23.94
N ASP A 340 -2.49 -6.69 -22.78
CA ASP A 340 -2.21 -6.09 -21.48
C ASP A 340 -1.95 -7.17 -20.42
N TYR A 341 -1.82 -6.76 -19.15
CA TYR A 341 -1.58 -7.64 -18.03
C TYR A 341 -2.60 -7.41 -16.90
N PRO A 342 -2.88 -8.43 -16.07
CA PRO A 342 -3.94 -8.34 -15.08
C PRO A 342 -3.59 -7.44 -13.90
N SER A 343 -4.62 -7.06 -13.17
CA SER A 343 -4.52 -6.62 -11.79
C SER A 343 -4.54 -7.85 -10.86
N TYR A 344 -3.85 -7.74 -9.73
CA TYR A 344 -3.75 -8.82 -8.76
C TYR A 344 -4.41 -8.44 -7.44
N TRP A 345 -5.24 -9.34 -6.90
CA TRP A 345 -5.81 -9.19 -5.57
C TRP A 345 -4.74 -9.20 -4.48
N SER A 346 -4.98 -8.39 -3.47
CA SER A 346 -4.35 -8.52 -2.15
C SER A 346 -5.33 -9.07 -1.12
N GLY A 347 -4.81 -9.55 0.01
CA GLY A 347 -5.63 -9.93 1.17
C GLY A 347 -6.19 -8.74 1.97
N THR A 348 -6.02 -7.50 1.49
CA THR A 348 -6.35 -6.27 2.21
C THR A 348 -7.71 -5.74 1.81
N THR A 349 -8.63 -5.62 2.76
CA THR A 349 -9.89 -4.91 2.54
C THR A 349 -9.65 -3.41 2.41
N HIS A 350 -10.25 -2.78 1.42
CA HIS A 350 -10.32 -1.33 1.30
C HIS A 350 -11.63 -0.86 1.92
N ALA A 351 -11.58 -0.58 3.23
CA ALA A 351 -12.77 -0.16 3.95
C ALA A 351 -13.29 1.18 3.43
N ASN A 352 -14.61 1.33 3.31
CA ASN A 352 -15.23 2.51 2.73
C ASN A 352 -16.37 3.07 3.60
N TRP A 353 -16.71 4.32 3.35
CA TRP A 353 -17.79 5.04 4.03
C TRP A 353 -19.16 4.68 3.42
N SER A 354 -19.61 3.45 3.67
CA SER A 354 -20.91 2.97 3.19
C SER A 354 -21.61 2.21 4.30
N GLU A 355 -22.75 2.71 4.75
CA GLU A 355 -23.55 2.05 5.79
C GLU A 355 -23.96 0.64 5.33
N GLY A 356 -23.60 -0.38 6.11
CA GLY A 356 -23.90 -1.78 5.83
C GLY A 356 -23.05 -2.43 4.73
N ASN A 357 -22.15 -1.67 4.07
CA ASN A 357 -21.27 -2.15 3.00
C ASN A 357 -19.81 -1.72 3.18
N SER A 358 -19.39 -1.36 4.38
CA SER A 358 -18.04 -0.84 4.66
C SER A 358 -16.89 -1.77 4.27
N GLY A 359 -17.15 -3.06 4.14
CA GLY A 359 -16.17 -4.08 3.76
C GLY A 359 -16.31 -4.60 2.33
N SER A 360 -17.08 -3.95 1.46
CA SER A 360 -17.43 -4.49 0.13
C SER A 360 -16.30 -4.40 -0.92
N PHE A 361 -15.22 -3.67 -0.65
CA PHE A 361 -14.10 -3.53 -1.56
C PHE A 361 -12.82 -4.16 -1.00
N ALA A 362 -11.98 -4.69 -1.89
CA ALA A 362 -10.62 -5.10 -1.56
C ALA A 362 -9.61 -4.42 -2.48
N SER A 363 -8.40 -4.24 -1.97
CA SER A 363 -7.32 -3.60 -2.70
C SER A 363 -6.67 -4.56 -3.69
N TYR A 364 -6.33 -4.02 -4.87
CA TYR A 364 -5.54 -4.69 -5.88
C TYR A 364 -4.44 -3.77 -6.41
N VAL A 365 -3.44 -4.33 -7.09
CA VAL A 365 -2.37 -3.60 -7.78
C VAL A 365 -2.42 -3.94 -9.27
N CYS A 366 -2.34 -2.92 -10.12
CA CYS A 366 -2.28 -3.07 -11.57
C CYS A 366 -0.84 -3.34 -12.02
N PHE A 367 -0.59 -4.48 -12.64
CA PHE A 367 0.68 -4.73 -13.34
C PHE A 367 0.58 -4.45 -14.85
N GLY A 368 -0.64 -4.43 -15.39
CA GLY A 368 -1.00 -3.81 -16.66
C GLY A 368 -1.50 -2.39 -16.47
N ARG A 369 -2.06 -1.80 -17.52
CA ARG A 369 -2.68 -0.48 -17.48
C ARG A 369 -3.85 -0.44 -16.50
N ALA A 370 -4.00 0.67 -15.80
CA ALA A 370 -5.17 0.93 -14.97
C ALA A 370 -6.24 1.62 -15.83
N MET A 371 -7.06 0.81 -16.48
CA MET A 371 -8.04 1.24 -17.48
C MET A 371 -9.19 2.02 -16.85
N GLY A 372 -9.69 3.00 -17.60
CA GLY A 372 -10.93 3.73 -17.31
C GLY A 372 -11.63 4.15 -18.59
N TYR A 373 -12.95 4.39 -18.51
CA TYR A 373 -13.80 4.80 -19.60
C TYR A 373 -14.05 6.31 -19.54
N MET A 374 -13.38 7.05 -20.41
CA MET A 374 -13.49 8.50 -20.52
C MET A 374 -13.73 8.91 -21.97
N ASP A 375 -14.55 9.94 -22.16
CA ASP A 375 -14.85 10.51 -23.49
C ASP A 375 -15.38 9.49 -24.52
N GLY A 376 -15.97 8.38 -24.04
CA GLY A 376 -16.53 7.32 -24.88
C GLY A 376 -15.55 6.22 -25.28
N GLU A 377 -14.34 6.21 -24.72
CA GLU A 377 -13.28 5.24 -25.01
C GLU A 377 -12.62 4.71 -23.74
N TRP A 378 -12.14 3.47 -23.78
CA TRP A 378 -11.30 2.89 -22.76
C TRP A 378 -9.85 3.34 -22.94
N MET A 379 -9.22 3.80 -21.88
CA MET A 379 -7.83 4.25 -21.88
C MET A 379 -7.14 4.01 -20.55
N ASP A 380 -5.82 4.08 -20.52
CA ASP A 380 -5.06 4.07 -19.25
C ASP A 380 -5.28 5.38 -18.50
N VAL A 381 -5.89 5.34 -17.32
CA VAL A 381 -6.21 6.54 -16.55
C VAL A 381 -5.34 6.73 -15.31
N HIS A 382 -4.63 5.67 -14.85
CA HIS A 382 -3.81 5.75 -13.65
C HIS A 382 -2.41 5.15 -13.78
N GLY A 383 -2.10 4.47 -14.87
CA GLY A 383 -0.79 3.85 -15.11
C GLY A 383 -0.62 2.47 -14.49
N ALA A 384 0.25 1.65 -15.11
CA ALA A 384 0.70 0.38 -14.56
C ALA A 384 1.54 0.64 -13.30
N GLY A 385 1.15 0.02 -12.19
CA GLY A 385 1.68 0.28 -10.84
C GLY A 385 0.68 0.99 -9.92
N ALA A 386 -0.48 1.42 -10.43
CA ALA A 386 -1.54 1.98 -9.60
C ALA A 386 -2.10 0.91 -8.63
N GLN A 387 -2.43 1.34 -7.41
CA GLN A 387 -3.17 0.53 -6.44
C GLN A 387 -4.58 1.09 -6.32
N ARG A 388 -5.56 0.25 -6.57
CA ARG A 388 -6.97 0.60 -6.59
C ARG A 388 -7.78 -0.41 -5.75
N SER A 389 -9.10 -0.35 -5.83
CA SER A 389 -9.98 -1.30 -5.15
C SER A 389 -11.17 -1.65 -6.05
N ASP A 390 -11.55 -2.93 -6.03
CA ASP A 390 -12.75 -3.46 -6.71
C ASP A 390 -13.74 -3.99 -5.69
N PRO A 391 -15.04 -4.07 -6.06
CA PRO A 391 -15.99 -4.88 -5.32
C PRO A 391 -15.50 -6.31 -5.18
N LYS A 392 -15.61 -6.86 -3.97
CA LYS A 392 -15.17 -8.24 -3.68
C LYS A 392 -15.99 -9.30 -4.41
N MET A 393 -17.22 -8.95 -4.81
CA MET A 393 -18.16 -9.82 -5.51
C MET A 393 -19.07 -8.99 -6.43
N GLY A 394 -19.71 -9.66 -7.39
CA GLY A 394 -20.66 -9.03 -8.32
C GLY A 394 -20.47 -9.55 -9.74
N ASN A 395 -21.00 -8.81 -10.70
CA ASN A 395 -20.82 -9.10 -12.12
C ASN A 395 -20.15 -7.90 -12.79
N PRO A 396 -18.96 -8.06 -13.42
CA PRO A 396 -18.30 -6.98 -14.17
C PRO A 396 -19.18 -6.36 -15.25
N ASP A 397 -20.11 -7.12 -15.85
CA ASP A 397 -21.04 -6.64 -16.86
C ASP A 397 -22.01 -5.55 -16.35
N ASP A 398 -22.15 -5.40 -15.02
CA ASP A 398 -22.93 -4.34 -14.42
C ASP A 398 -22.23 -2.96 -14.51
N TYR A 399 -20.96 -2.94 -14.96
CA TYR A 399 -20.10 -1.74 -15.07
C TYR A 399 -19.56 -1.53 -16.50
N PRO A 400 -20.44 -1.41 -17.52
CA PRO A 400 -19.99 -1.36 -18.92
C PRO A 400 -19.17 -0.13 -19.30
N GLU A 401 -19.19 0.91 -18.48
CA GLU A 401 -18.41 2.15 -18.61
C GLU A 401 -17.55 2.40 -17.37
N GLY A 402 -17.25 1.35 -16.61
CA GLY A 402 -16.51 1.45 -15.35
C GLY A 402 -17.28 2.16 -14.23
N HIS A 403 -16.55 2.67 -13.24
CA HIS A 403 -17.14 3.35 -12.09
C HIS A 403 -16.31 4.57 -11.66
N GLY A 404 -16.99 5.54 -11.06
CA GLY A 404 -16.35 6.76 -10.54
C GLY A 404 -16.05 7.80 -11.62
N PRO A 405 -15.42 8.94 -11.24
CA PRO A 405 -15.25 10.08 -12.13
C PRO A 405 -14.38 9.83 -13.37
N GLN A 406 -13.49 8.84 -13.31
CA GLN A 406 -12.60 8.45 -14.42
C GLN A 406 -13.05 7.14 -15.06
N GLY A 407 -14.24 6.62 -14.69
CA GLY A 407 -14.76 5.38 -15.26
C GLY A 407 -13.85 4.19 -15.01
N ASP A 408 -13.23 4.09 -13.82
CA ASP A 408 -12.29 3.00 -13.50
C ASP A 408 -12.89 1.64 -13.84
N ALA A 409 -12.15 0.82 -14.57
CA ALA A 409 -12.57 -0.53 -14.93
C ALA A 409 -12.82 -1.37 -13.66
N ILE A 410 -13.99 -1.98 -13.57
CA ILE A 410 -14.37 -2.86 -12.46
C ILE A 410 -14.32 -4.30 -12.96
N ARG A 411 -13.26 -5.01 -12.58
CA ARG A 411 -13.00 -6.38 -13.04
C ARG A 411 -13.57 -7.44 -12.12
N ILE A 412 -13.60 -7.19 -10.80
CA ILE A 412 -14.09 -8.11 -9.76
C ILE A 412 -13.29 -9.42 -9.70
N ASN A 413 -12.98 -9.99 -10.87
CA ASN A 413 -12.22 -11.22 -11.02
C ASN A 413 -10.76 -10.86 -11.34
N ASN A 414 -10.00 -10.48 -10.30
CA ASN A 414 -8.57 -10.19 -10.45
C ASN A 414 -7.73 -11.47 -10.29
N TYR A 415 -6.51 -11.43 -10.79
CA TYR A 415 -5.58 -12.57 -10.71
C TYR A 415 -4.94 -12.69 -9.34
N VAL A 416 -4.20 -13.76 -9.12
CA VAL A 416 -3.56 -14.07 -7.84
C VAL A 416 -2.09 -14.42 -8.05
N ARG A 417 -1.21 -13.80 -7.28
CA ARG A 417 0.19 -14.20 -7.09
C ARG A 417 0.42 -14.41 -5.60
N LEU A 418 0.76 -15.63 -5.22
CA LEU A 418 0.92 -15.98 -3.81
C LEU A 418 2.32 -15.64 -3.30
N VAL A 419 2.38 -15.37 -2.01
CA VAL A 419 3.58 -15.05 -1.25
C VAL A 419 3.64 -15.91 0.01
N ARG A 420 4.83 -16.11 0.54
CA ARG A 420 5.11 -16.63 1.88
C ARG A 420 6.37 -15.99 2.45
N ASP A 421 6.57 -16.08 3.75
CA ASP A 421 7.80 -15.60 4.39
C ASP A 421 8.95 -16.60 4.11
N ILE A 422 10.17 -16.10 3.92
CA ILE A 422 11.37 -16.93 3.88
C ILE A 422 11.68 -17.33 5.32
N ASN A 423 11.67 -18.65 5.63
CA ASN A 423 12.01 -19.21 6.93
C ASN A 423 13.46 -19.68 6.97
#